data_d7100b74ff5a286b65f66c5c554d7372
#
_entry.id   d7100b74ff5a286b65f66c5c554d7372
#
_cell.length_a   1.000
_cell.length_b   1.000
_cell.length_c   1.000
_cell.angle_alpha   90.00
_cell.angle_beta   90.00
_cell.angle_gamma   90.00
#
_symmetry.space_group_name_H-M   'P 1'
#
loop_
_entity.id
_entity.type
_entity.pdbx_description
1 polymer ?
#
loop_
_entity_poly.entity_id
_entity_poly.type
_entity_poly.pdbx_seq_one_letter_code
_entity_poly.pdbx_strand_id
1 'polypeptide(L)'
;MGNTAVPVPEKRARKKRTIQQLRLMDDIFMRQCLQDNIPAVQLILRIIMGKPDLVVEQLEIQRDATSLTGRSVCFDVWARDSDAVYNIEIERTDERATARRARYHSGMLDSGLLKPGEGFAGLVETYVIFITENDIFGKGLPLYRFDRFCTDTGEYLDDGTHIIYVNGRYRGGDDIGKLMSDFNCTNAEDMVYTELAERVGHFKKNNKGERNMSSALDELIEEERTEERKESAKRMLKNGKLSISEVAEYSGLPLTEVQKLASGK
;
A
#
# COMPACT_ATOMS: atom_id res chain seq x y z
N MET A 1 36.13 17.46 0.71
CA MET A 1 35.26 17.94 1.81
C MET A 1 34.79 16.71 2.57
N GLY A 2 35.18 16.61 3.83
CA GLY A 2 35.04 15.38 4.60
C GLY A 2 33.58 15.01 4.87
N ASN A 3 33.23 13.81 4.51
CA ASN A 3 31.97 13.17 4.84
C ASN A 3 32.05 12.73 6.32
N THR A 4 31.70 13.61 7.26
CA THR A 4 31.65 13.29 8.68
C THR A 4 30.47 12.34 8.91
N ALA A 5 30.75 11.05 9.03
CA ALA A 5 29.75 10.06 9.39
C ALA A 5 29.08 10.45 10.73
N VAL A 6 27.75 10.57 10.71
CA VAL A 6 26.94 10.87 11.92
C VAL A 6 27.21 9.79 12.97
N PRO A 7 27.50 10.14 14.23
CA PRO A 7 27.75 9.18 15.30
C PRO A 7 26.57 8.20 15.47
N VAL A 8 26.88 6.91 15.70
CA VAL A 8 25.88 5.83 15.84
C VAL A 8 24.76 6.14 16.85
N PRO A 9 25.05 6.75 18.03
CA PRO A 9 23.98 7.13 18.98
C PRO A 9 23.00 8.16 18.43
N GLU A 10 23.50 9.12 17.64
CA GLU A 10 22.67 10.18 17.05
C GLU A 10 21.79 9.64 15.91
N LYS A 11 22.32 8.73 15.10
CA LYS A 11 21.56 8.02 14.07
C LYS A 11 20.40 7.21 14.67
N ARG A 12 20.66 6.51 15.78
CA ARG A 12 19.63 5.75 16.52
C ARG A 12 18.55 6.65 17.11
N ALA A 13 18.94 7.77 17.72
CA ALA A 13 18.00 8.75 18.28
C ALA A 13 17.14 9.40 17.20
N ARG A 14 17.70 9.66 16.00
CA ARG A 14 16.96 10.18 14.84
C ARG A 14 15.91 9.18 14.36
N LYS A 15 16.29 7.91 14.16
CA LYS A 15 15.35 6.85 13.76
C LYS A 15 14.22 6.69 14.76
N LYS A 16 14.51 6.67 16.04
CA LYS A 16 13.49 6.59 17.08
C LYS A 16 12.49 7.74 16.97
N ARG A 17 12.95 8.97 16.75
CA ARG A 17 12.06 10.13 16.52
C ARG A 17 11.20 9.94 15.26
N THR A 18 11.79 9.44 14.17
CA THR A 18 11.03 9.14 12.95
C THR A 18 9.94 8.11 13.22
N ILE A 19 10.25 6.99 13.88
CA ILE A 19 9.26 5.95 14.22
C ILE A 19 8.11 6.52 15.06
N GLN A 20 8.38 7.42 16.01
CA GLN A 20 7.34 8.05 16.83
C GLN A 20 6.37 8.92 16.02
N GLN A 21 6.79 9.45 14.87
CA GLN A 21 5.96 10.28 14.00
C GLN A 21 5.18 9.49 12.94
N LEU A 22 5.50 8.20 12.74
CA LEU A 22 4.80 7.38 11.75
C LEU A 22 3.34 7.15 12.15
N ARG A 23 2.47 7.11 11.15
CA ARG A 23 1.03 6.87 11.23
C ARG A 23 0.65 5.66 10.39
N LEU A 24 -0.52 5.08 10.59
CA LEU A 24 -1.04 4.02 9.72
C LEU A 24 -1.26 4.51 8.27
N MET A 25 -1.31 5.82 8.03
CA MET A 25 -1.27 6.40 6.68
C MET A 25 0.10 6.32 6.01
N ASP A 26 1.17 6.03 6.74
CA ASP A 26 2.51 5.88 6.17
C ASP A 26 2.72 4.41 5.78
N ASP A 27 2.93 4.15 4.49
CA ASP A 27 2.95 2.83 3.87
C ASP A 27 3.83 1.82 4.62
N ILE A 28 5.09 2.15 4.89
CA ILE A 28 5.99 1.26 5.63
C ILE A 28 5.47 0.89 7.03
N PHE A 29 4.84 1.85 7.73
CA PHE A 29 4.32 1.62 9.07
C PHE A 29 3.06 0.78 9.04
N MET A 30 2.18 1.06 8.08
CA MET A 30 0.98 0.28 7.82
C MET A 30 1.33 -1.19 7.54
N ARG A 31 2.26 -1.46 6.62
CA ARG A 31 2.71 -2.82 6.31
C ARG A 31 3.13 -3.57 7.58
N GLN A 32 3.99 -2.95 8.40
CA GLN A 32 4.44 -3.57 9.65
C GLN A 32 3.30 -3.77 10.66
N CYS A 33 2.35 -2.85 10.74
CA CYS A 33 1.23 -2.94 11.67
C CYS A 33 0.20 -3.99 11.23
N LEU A 34 -0.04 -4.16 9.94
CA LEU A 34 -1.04 -5.08 9.40
C LEU A 34 -0.46 -6.46 9.06
N GLN A 35 0.88 -6.60 8.96
CA GLN A 35 1.52 -7.89 8.71
C GLN A 35 1.14 -8.92 9.79
N ASP A 36 0.58 -10.07 9.36
CA ASP A 36 0.12 -11.16 10.22
C ASP A 36 -0.90 -10.71 11.30
N ASN A 37 -1.69 -9.66 10.99
CA ASN A 37 -2.64 -9.06 11.92
C ASN A 37 -4.08 -9.10 11.35
N ILE A 38 -4.63 -10.31 11.22
CA ILE A 38 -6.01 -10.52 10.76
C ILE A 38 -7.02 -9.68 11.56
N PRO A 39 -6.97 -9.60 12.91
CA PRO A 39 -7.93 -8.80 13.67
C PRO A 39 -7.99 -7.33 13.25
N ALA A 40 -6.84 -6.70 12.99
CA ALA A 40 -6.80 -5.30 12.55
C ALA A 40 -7.39 -5.11 11.14
N VAL A 41 -7.02 -5.98 10.19
CA VAL A 41 -7.57 -5.92 8.82
C VAL A 41 -9.06 -6.22 8.81
N GLN A 42 -9.51 -7.18 9.59
CA GLN A 42 -10.92 -7.52 9.74
C GLN A 42 -11.73 -6.34 10.33
N LEU A 43 -11.20 -5.66 11.34
CA LEU A 43 -11.80 -4.44 11.88
C LEU A 43 -11.95 -3.37 10.80
N ILE A 44 -10.88 -3.09 10.06
CA ILE A 44 -10.88 -2.11 8.96
C ILE A 44 -11.96 -2.46 7.94
N LEU A 45 -12.01 -3.71 7.48
CA LEU A 45 -12.98 -4.16 6.50
C LEU A 45 -14.42 -4.11 7.05
N ARG A 46 -14.66 -4.53 8.28
CA ARG A 46 -15.99 -4.44 8.92
C ARG A 46 -16.52 -3.01 8.91
N ILE A 47 -15.68 -2.05 9.24
CA ILE A 47 -16.06 -0.64 9.29
C ILE A 47 -16.33 -0.09 7.88
N ILE A 48 -15.42 -0.31 6.92
CA ILE A 48 -15.54 0.22 5.55
C ILE A 48 -16.74 -0.40 4.82
N MET A 49 -16.93 -1.70 4.97
CA MET A 49 -18.00 -2.44 4.33
C MET A 49 -19.36 -2.28 5.02
N GLY A 50 -19.36 -1.88 6.30
CA GLY A 50 -20.56 -1.88 7.13
C GLY A 50 -21.08 -3.29 7.43
N LYS A 51 -20.21 -4.30 7.43
CA LYS A 51 -20.51 -5.72 7.65
C LYS A 51 -19.88 -6.18 8.98
N PRO A 52 -20.56 -6.09 10.13
CA PRO A 52 -19.97 -6.43 11.43
C PRO A 52 -19.58 -7.91 11.56
N ASP A 53 -20.23 -8.79 10.81
CA ASP A 53 -20.00 -10.24 10.85
C ASP A 53 -18.94 -10.72 9.84
N LEU A 54 -18.29 -9.81 9.08
CA LEU A 54 -17.24 -10.16 8.13
C LEU A 54 -16.09 -10.86 8.87
N VAL A 55 -15.63 -11.99 8.33
CA VAL A 55 -14.52 -12.77 8.89
C VAL A 55 -13.44 -12.91 7.82
N VAL A 56 -12.28 -12.35 8.07
CA VAL A 56 -11.11 -12.51 7.18
C VAL A 56 -10.51 -13.89 7.39
N GLU A 57 -10.47 -14.68 6.33
CA GLU A 57 -9.93 -16.04 6.32
C GLU A 57 -8.47 -16.07 5.86
N GLN A 58 -8.10 -15.18 4.94
CA GLN A 58 -6.74 -15.09 4.38
C GLN A 58 -6.29 -13.63 4.33
N LEU A 59 -5.02 -13.42 4.61
CA LEU A 59 -4.37 -12.10 4.59
C LEU A 59 -2.97 -12.23 4.02
N GLU A 60 -2.65 -11.40 3.05
CA GLU A 60 -1.29 -11.20 2.53
C GLU A 60 -0.98 -9.71 2.43
N ILE A 61 0.18 -9.30 2.92
CA ILE A 61 0.69 -7.94 2.78
C ILE A 61 1.73 -7.93 1.65
N GLN A 62 1.67 -6.92 0.78
CA GLN A 62 2.55 -6.79 -0.38
C GLN A 62 2.49 -8.01 -1.30
N ARG A 63 1.25 -8.40 -1.65
CA ARG A 63 1.02 -9.53 -2.57
C ARG A 63 1.29 -9.12 -4.01
N ASP A 64 2.26 -9.77 -4.64
CA ASP A 64 2.53 -9.57 -6.05
C ASP A 64 1.47 -10.24 -6.95
N ALA A 65 0.89 -9.46 -7.85
CA ALA A 65 0.06 -9.93 -8.95
C ALA A 65 0.84 -9.75 -10.27
N THR A 66 1.43 -10.85 -10.73
CA THR A 66 2.32 -10.85 -11.89
C THR A 66 1.53 -10.95 -13.18
N SER A 67 1.83 -10.07 -14.14
CA SER A 67 1.34 -10.18 -15.51
C SER A 67 2.46 -10.70 -16.40
N LEU A 68 2.15 -11.71 -17.23
CA LEU A 68 3.13 -12.30 -18.15
C LEU A 68 3.54 -11.34 -19.28
N THR A 69 2.65 -10.44 -19.69
CA THR A 69 2.83 -9.58 -20.85
C THR A 69 2.58 -8.09 -20.55
N GLY A 70 2.06 -7.78 -19.38
CA GLY A 70 1.69 -6.43 -18.97
C GLY A 70 2.42 -5.97 -17.72
N ARG A 71 1.96 -4.83 -17.18
CA ARG A 71 2.46 -4.28 -15.93
C ARG A 71 1.95 -5.13 -14.75
N SER A 72 2.85 -5.69 -13.95
CA SER A 72 2.52 -6.28 -12.66
C SER A 72 2.11 -5.22 -11.63
N VAL A 73 1.37 -5.61 -10.64
CA VAL A 73 1.03 -4.78 -9.46
C VAL A 73 1.41 -5.52 -8.18
N CYS A 74 1.68 -4.75 -7.14
CA CYS A 74 1.78 -5.27 -5.80
C CYS A 74 0.62 -4.69 -5.01
N PHE A 75 -0.23 -5.54 -4.42
CA PHE A 75 -1.35 -5.14 -3.56
C PHE A 75 -0.82 -4.86 -2.15
N ASP A 76 -1.10 -3.68 -1.60
CA ASP A 76 -0.62 -3.33 -0.27
C ASP A 76 -1.16 -4.27 0.80
N VAL A 77 -2.49 -4.47 0.81
CA VAL A 77 -3.18 -5.43 1.68
C VAL A 77 -4.17 -6.22 0.85
N TRP A 78 -3.90 -7.50 0.66
CA TRP A 78 -4.83 -8.44 0.07
C TRP A 78 -5.50 -9.28 1.16
N ALA A 79 -6.83 -9.31 1.16
CA ALA A 79 -7.59 -10.10 2.12
C ALA A 79 -8.74 -10.84 1.42
N ARG A 80 -9.16 -11.97 2.00
CA ARG A 80 -10.28 -12.77 1.51
C ARG A 80 -11.15 -13.22 2.67
N ASP A 81 -12.49 -13.17 2.47
CA ASP A 81 -13.47 -13.86 3.27
C ASP A 81 -14.14 -14.99 2.45
N SER A 82 -15.26 -15.55 2.94
CA SER A 82 -16.01 -16.62 2.25
C SER A 82 -16.55 -16.20 0.86
N ASP A 83 -16.87 -14.92 0.68
CA ASP A 83 -17.69 -14.44 -0.44
C ASP A 83 -16.96 -13.42 -1.34
N ALA A 84 -15.88 -12.84 -0.86
CA ALA A 84 -15.23 -11.71 -1.53
C ALA A 84 -13.71 -11.67 -1.34
N VAL A 85 -13.06 -10.94 -2.25
CA VAL A 85 -11.64 -10.59 -2.18
C VAL A 85 -11.50 -9.07 -2.12
N TYR A 86 -10.62 -8.61 -1.25
CA TYR A 86 -10.38 -7.21 -0.96
C TYR A 86 -8.93 -6.85 -1.25
N ASN A 87 -8.71 -5.75 -1.95
CA ASN A 87 -7.42 -5.07 -2.03
C ASN A 87 -7.56 -3.70 -1.38
N ILE A 88 -6.80 -3.44 -0.30
CA ILE A 88 -6.74 -2.13 0.35
C ILE A 88 -5.41 -1.49 -0.03
N GLU A 89 -5.49 -0.30 -0.62
CA GLU A 89 -4.36 0.56 -0.99
C GLU A 89 -4.37 1.80 -0.10
N ILE A 90 -3.22 2.19 0.44
CA ILE A 90 -3.11 3.40 1.26
C ILE A 90 -2.29 4.44 0.50
N GLU A 91 -2.91 5.57 0.17
CA GLU A 91 -2.31 6.56 -0.71
C GLU A 91 -2.29 7.96 -0.07
N ARG A 92 -1.08 8.48 0.08
CA ARG A 92 -0.86 9.83 0.62
C ARG A 92 -0.91 10.91 -0.45
N THR A 93 -0.78 10.53 -1.71
CA THR A 93 -0.77 11.44 -2.85
C THR A 93 -1.94 11.14 -3.78
N ASP A 94 -2.68 12.19 -4.15
CA ASP A 94 -3.90 12.07 -4.97
C ASP A 94 -3.59 11.51 -6.37
N GLU A 95 -2.40 11.80 -6.91
CA GLU A 95 -1.96 11.32 -8.22
C GLU A 95 -1.86 9.79 -8.30
N ARG A 96 -1.72 9.10 -7.19
CA ARG A 96 -1.65 7.64 -7.15
C ARG A 96 -3.01 6.96 -7.00
N ALA A 97 -4.02 7.65 -6.45
CA ALA A 97 -5.36 7.10 -6.26
C ALA A 97 -6.29 7.32 -7.46
N THR A 98 -5.81 7.15 -8.68
CA THR A 98 -6.61 7.40 -9.89
C THR A 98 -7.62 6.30 -10.19
N ALA A 99 -8.77 6.66 -10.79
CA ALA A 99 -9.77 5.70 -11.22
C ALA A 99 -9.23 4.67 -12.24
N ARG A 100 -8.23 5.06 -13.06
CA ARG A 100 -7.57 4.13 -13.99
C ARG A 100 -6.73 3.10 -13.26
N ARG A 101 -6.04 3.49 -12.18
CA ARG A 101 -5.28 2.55 -11.34
C ARG A 101 -6.23 1.61 -10.61
N ALA A 102 -7.33 2.12 -10.04
CA ALA A 102 -8.35 1.29 -9.39
C ALA A 102 -8.91 0.23 -10.35
N ARG A 103 -9.29 0.64 -11.56
CA ARG A 103 -9.74 -0.28 -12.61
C ARG A 103 -8.68 -1.33 -12.96
N TYR A 104 -7.40 -0.94 -13.04
CA TYR A 104 -6.32 -1.87 -13.35
C TYR A 104 -6.13 -2.89 -12.23
N HIS A 105 -6.17 -2.44 -10.97
CA HIS A 105 -6.11 -3.33 -9.80
C HIS A 105 -7.30 -4.31 -9.78
N SER A 106 -8.53 -3.88 -10.11
CA SER A 106 -9.69 -4.79 -10.25
C SER A 106 -9.42 -5.91 -11.26
N GLY A 107 -8.94 -5.57 -12.46
CA GLY A 107 -8.62 -6.60 -13.47
C GLY A 107 -7.49 -7.54 -13.05
N MET A 108 -6.51 -7.03 -12.28
CA MET A 108 -5.43 -7.88 -11.75
C MET A 108 -5.92 -8.79 -10.60
N LEU A 109 -6.87 -8.36 -9.78
CA LEU A 109 -7.54 -9.22 -8.80
C LEU A 109 -8.26 -10.37 -9.51
N ASP A 110 -9.14 -10.06 -10.47
CA ASP A 110 -9.94 -11.04 -11.21
C ASP A 110 -9.06 -12.05 -11.93
N SER A 111 -7.96 -11.59 -12.57
CA SER A 111 -7.03 -12.47 -13.28
C SER A 111 -6.34 -13.49 -12.38
N GLY A 112 -6.26 -13.24 -11.08
CA GLY A 112 -5.66 -14.13 -10.07
C GLY A 112 -6.64 -15.09 -9.41
N LEU A 113 -7.95 -14.97 -9.68
CA LEU A 113 -8.99 -15.74 -8.99
C LEU A 113 -9.37 -17.04 -9.71
N LEU A 114 -9.26 -17.07 -11.05
CA LEU A 114 -9.60 -18.25 -11.85
C LEU A 114 -8.36 -18.97 -12.34
N LYS A 115 -8.42 -20.29 -12.32
CA LYS A 115 -7.42 -21.15 -12.97
C LYS A 115 -7.78 -21.38 -14.44
N PRO A 116 -6.82 -21.75 -15.29
CA PRO A 116 -7.10 -22.13 -16.67
C PRO A 116 -8.17 -23.21 -16.75
N GLY A 117 -9.25 -22.95 -17.52
CA GLY A 117 -10.37 -23.86 -17.70
C GLY A 117 -11.54 -23.68 -16.72
N GLU A 118 -11.40 -22.85 -15.68
CA GLU A 118 -12.52 -22.50 -14.81
C GLU A 118 -13.46 -21.48 -15.49
N GLY A 119 -14.76 -21.63 -15.26
CA GLY A 119 -15.77 -20.73 -15.83
C GLY A 119 -15.87 -19.41 -15.08
N PHE A 120 -16.22 -18.32 -15.74
CA PHE A 120 -16.36 -16.98 -15.14
C PHE A 120 -17.40 -16.91 -14.01
N ALA A 121 -18.36 -17.84 -13.96
CA ALA A 121 -19.28 -17.94 -12.82
C ALA A 121 -18.61 -18.27 -11.48
N GLY A 122 -17.34 -18.67 -11.50
CA GLY A 122 -16.53 -18.89 -10.29
C GLY A 122 -15.87 -17.61 -9.75
N LEU A 123 -16.01 -16.46 -10.43
CA LEU A 123 -15.55 -15.18 -9.87
C LEU A 123 -16.41 -14.80 -8.65
N VAL A 124 -15.72 -14.48 -7.57
CA VAL A 124 -16.32 -13.93 -6.35
C VAL A 124 -16.36 -12.41 -6.45
N GLU A 125 -17.05 -11.75 -5.51
CA GLU A 125 -17.02 -10.29 -5.43
C GLU A 125 -15.61 -9.77 -5.18
N THR A 126 -15.22 -8.67 -5.82
CA THR A 126 -13.91 -8.04 -5.70
C THR A 126 -14.04 -6.56 -5.33
N TYR A 127 -13.28 -6.16 -4.32
CA TYR A 127 -13.26 -4.80 -3.81
C TYR A 127 -11.87 -4.20 -3.91
N VAL A 128 -11.73 -3.10 -4.64
CA VAL A 128 -10.53 -2.25 -4.60
C VAL A 128 -10.84 -1.04 -3.73
N ILE A 129 -10.16 -0.95 -2.59
CA ILE A 129 -10.40 0.05 -1.56
C ILE A 129 -9.17 0.96 -1.48
N PHE A 130 -9.33 2.24 -1.83
CA PHE A 130 -8.30 3.25 -1.61
C PHE A 130 -8.60 4.03 -0.33
N ILE A 131 -7.70 3.97 0.66
CA ILE A 131 -7.71 4.88 1.80
C ILE A 131 -6.78 6.04 1.45
N THR A 132 -7.35 7.21 1.17
CA THR A 132 -6.59 8.38 0.71
C THR A 132 -6.37 9.38 1.83
N GLU A 133 -5.19 10.01 1.91
CA GLU A 133 -4.93 11.05 2.92
C GLU A 133 -5.85 12.28 2.73
N ASN A 134 -6.20 12.59 1.48
CA ASN A 134 -7.07 13.71 1.13
C ASN A 134 -8.47 13.24 0.67
N ASP A 135 -9.44 14.16 0.70
CA ASP A 135 -10.73 13.98 0.03
C ASP A 135 -10.58 14.28 -1.46
N ILE A 136 -10.21 13.26 -2.25
CA ILE A 136 -9.93 13.43 -3.69
C ILE A 136 -11.14 13.84 -4.53
N PHE A 137 -12.37 13.66 -4.03
CA PHE A 137 -13.61 14.08 -4.71
C PHE A 137 -14.16 15.41 -4.18
N GLY A 138 -13.66 15.87 -3.02
CA GLY A 138 -13.99 17.18 -2.46
C GLY A 138 -15.45 17.35 -2.04
N LYS A 139 -16.17 16.24 -1.74
CA LYS A 139 -17.60 16.27 -1.35
C LYS A 139 -17.82 16.11 0.16
N GLY A 140 -16.77 15.90 0.94
CA GLY A 140 -16.85 15.73 2.38
C GLY A 140 -17.48 14.43 2.87
N LEU A 141 -17.76 13.47 1.97
CA LEU A 141 -18.33 12.18 2.35
C LEU A 141 -17.28 11.30 3.01
N PRO A 142 -17.66 10.41 3.94
CA PRO A 142 -16.75 9.44 4.55
C PRO A 142 -16.22 8.43 3.55
N LEU A 143 -17.09 7.99 2.62
CA LEU A 143 -16.83 6.98 1.60
C LEU A 143 -17.44 7.38 0.26
N TYR A 144 -16.78 6.98 -0.83
CA TYR A 144 -17.27 7.07 -2.20
C TYR A 144 -17.25 5.66 -2.80
N ARG A 145 -18.43 5.13 -3.15
CA ARG A 145 -18.60 3.81 -3.75
C ARG A 145 -18.90 3.96 -5.24
N PHE A 146 -18.24 3.15 -6.04
CA PHE A 146 -18.37 3.16 -7.49
C PHE A 146 -18.65 1.74 -7.98
N ASP A 147 -19.80 1.60 -8.62
CA ASP A 147 -20.26 0.40 -9.29
C ASP A 147 -20.57 0.73 -10.75
N ARG A 148 -20.63 -0.27 -11.61
CA ARG A 148 -21.00 -0.08 -13.01
C ARG A 148 -22.51 -0.08 -13.17
N PHE A 149 -23.01 0.82 -13.98
CA PHE A 149 -24.44 0.88 -14.27
C PHE A 149 -24.69 1.14 -15.77
N CYS A 150 -25.85 0.70 -16.26
CA CYS A 150 -26.33 0.98 -17.61
C CYS A 150 -26.82 2.43 -17.70
N THR A 151 -26.18 3.23 -18.55
CA THR A 151 -26.53 4.65 -18.72
C THR A 151 -27.94 4.85 -19.35
N ASP A 152 -28.42 3.83 -20.09
CA ASP A 152 -29.72 3.91 -20.79
C ASP A 152 -30.88 3.55 -19.88
N THR A 153 -30.70 2.62 -18.94
CA THR A 153 -31.77 2.15 -18.04
C THR A 153 -31.61 2.67 -16.61
N GLY A 154 -30.42 3.05 -16.19
CA GLY A 154 -30.09 3.42 -14.81
C GLY A 154 -29.94 2.22 -13.86
N GLU A 155 -29.94 1.00 -14.38
CA GLU A 155 -29.76 -0.21 -13.58
C GLU A 155 -28.28 -0.57 -13.38
N TYR A 156 -27.94 -1.14 -12.23
CA TYR A 156 -26.61 -1.64 -11.99
C TYR A 156 -26.30 -2.87 -12.83
N LEU A 157 -25.04 -3.01 -13.27
CA LEU A 157 -24.58 -4.19 -14.02
C LEU A 157 -24.50 -5.44 -13.16
N ASP A 158 -24.26 -5.25 -11.85
CA ASP A 158 -24.17 -6.31 -10.85
C ASP A 158 -23.14 -7.40 -11.22
N ASP A 159 -21.95 -6.94 -11.62
CA ASP A 159 -20.85 -7.80 -12.08
C ASP A 159 -19.87 -8.20 -10.97
N GLY A 160 -20.17 -7.87 -9.72
CA GLY A 160 -19.38 -8.22 -8.55
C GLY A 160 -18.06 -7.46 -8.41
N THR A 161 -17.85 -6.35 -9.18
CA THR A 161 -16.64 -5.53 -9.11
C THR A 161 -16.92 -4.17 -8.53
N HIS A 162 -16.26 -3.83 -7.43
CA HIS A 162 -16.51 -2.62 -6.66
C HIS A 162 -15.23 -1.81 -6.43
N ILE A 163 -15.34 -0.49 -6.47
CA ILE A 163 -14.25 0.43 -6.10
C ILE A 163 -14.75 1.34 -4.98
N ILE A 164 -13.99 1.43 -3.90
CA ILE A 164 -14.30 2.27 -2.74
C ILE A 164 -13.14 3.22 -2.49
N TYR A 165 -13.45 4.50 -2.28
CA TYR A 165 -12.50 5.47 -1.78
C TYR A 165 -12.92 5.91 -0.39
N VAL A 166 -12.00 5.81 0.57
CA VAL A 166 -12.18 6.24 1.96
C VAL A 166 -11.49 7.58 2.13
N ASN A 167 -12.23 8.58 2.57
CA ASN A 167 -11.73 9.92 2.80
C ASN A 167 -10.94 9.99 4.12
N GLY A 168 -9.60 9.97 4.05
CA GLY A 168 -8.74 10.03 5.23
C GLY A 168 -8.79 11.35 6.01
N ARG A 169 -9.42 12.38 5.46
CA ARG A 169 -9.69 13.65 6.17
C ARG A 169 -10.98 13.64 6.96
N TYR A 170 -11.86 12.69 6.73
CA TYR A 170 -13.13 12.63 7.41
C TYR A 170 -12.96 12.40 8.92
N ARG A 171 -13.67 13.19 9.73
CA ARG A 171 -13.60 13.18 11.22
C ARG A 171 -15.01 13.22 11.82
N GLY A 172 -15.98 12.53 11.17
CA GLY A 172 -17.32 12.37 11.76
C GLY A 172 -17.30 11.52 13.03
N GLY A 173 -18.39 11.58 13.80
CA GLY A 173 -18.54 10.78 15.02
C GLY A 173 -18.85 9.30 14.78
N ASP A 174 -19.00 8.88 13.53
CA ASP A 174 -19.23 7.49 13.12
C ASP A 174 -17.94 6.66 13.12
N ASP A 175 -18.07 5.37 12.82
CA ASP A 175 -16.93 4.45 12.88
C ASP A 175 -15.87 4.73 11.80
N ILE A 176 -16.28 5.27 10.63
CA ILE A 176 -15.30 5.70 9.62
C ILE A 176 -14.47 6.90 10.11
N GLY A 177 -15.13 7.87 10.76
CA GLY A 177 -14.43 9.03 11.31
C GLY A 177 -13.45 8.66 12.41
N LYS A 178 -13.83 7.72 13.29
CA LYS A 178 -12.94 7.17 14.33
C LYS A 178 -11.78 6.40 13.70
N LEU A 179 -12.04 5.55 12.71
CA LEU A 179 -11.01 4.79 11.98
C LEU A 179 -10.01 5.75 11.31
N MET A 180 -10.48 6.79 10.63
CA MET A 180 -9.61 7.77 9.99
C MET A 180 -8.86 8.65 11.00
N SER A 181 -9.40 8.83 12.20
CA SER A 181 -8.64 9.43 13.32
C SER A 181 -7.47 8.54 13.73
N ASP A 182 -7.70 7.24 13.90
CA ASP A 182 -6.65 6.27 14.24
C ASP A 182 -5.59 6.15 13.14
N PHE A 183 -5.99 6.14 11.87
CA PHE A 183 -5.06 6.13 10.74
C PHE A 183 -4.12 7.33 10.72
N ASN A 184 -4.56 8.48 11.23
CA ASN A 184 -3.78 9.71 11.31
C ASN A 184 -3.13 9.93 12.69
N CYS A 185 -3.38 9.06 13.66
CA CYS A 185 -2.85 9.17 15.01
C CYS A 185 -1.39 8.71 15.08
N THR A 186 -0.56 9.48 15.79
CA THR A 186 0.84 9.09 16.05
C THR A 186 1.04 8.40 17.39
N ASN A 187 0.08 8.49 18.31
CA ASN A 187 0.20 7.94 19.66
C ASN A 187 -0.86 6.86 19.89
N ALA A 188 -0.43 5.65 20.21
CA ALA A 188 -1.31 4.52 20.44
C ALA A 188 -2.32 4.73 21.60
N GLU A 189 -2.00 5.60 22.57
CA GLU A 189 -2.88 5.89 23.71
C GLU A 189 -4.08 6.76 23.32
N ASP A 190 -3.99 7.49 22.22
CA ASP A 190 -5.04 8.37 21.72
C ASP A 190 -5.93 7.69 20.67
N MET A 191 -5.64 6.41 20.33
CA MET A 191 -6.40 5.64 19.34
C MET A 191 -7.67 5.06 19.96
N VAL A 192 -8.71 4.95 19.14
CA VAL A 192 -10.04 4.45 19.54
C VAL A 192 -10.10 2.92 19.49
N TYR A 193 -9.54 2.31 18.44
CA TYR A 193 -9.63 0.87 18.22
C TYR A 193 -8.43 0.13 18.82
N THR A 194 -8.72 -0.77 19.76
CA THR A 194 -7.70 -1.52 20.51
C THR A 194 -6.80 -2.36 19.61
N GLU A 195 -7.36 -3.00 18.58
CA GLU A 195 -6.63 -3.85 17.63
C GLU A 195 -5.52 -3.06 16.88
N LEU A 196 -5.80 -1.79 16.56
CA LEU A 196 -4.84 -0.90 15.95
C LEU A 196 -3.87 -0.31 16.97
N ALA A 197 -4.40 0.14 18.12
CA ALA A 197 -3.62 0.75 19.20
C ALA A 197 -2.54 -0.18 19.75
N GLU A 198 -2.86 -1.45 20.00
CA GLU A 198 -1.91 -2.45 20.50
C GLU A 198 -0.76 -2.65 19.52
N ARG A 199 -1.05 -2.72 18.23
CA ARG A 199 -0.02 -2.93 17.20
C ARG A 199 0.88 -1.70 17.02
N VAL A 200 0.28 -0.52 16.98
CA VAL A 200 1.02 0.76 16.95
C VAL A 200 1.89 0.90 18.20
N GLY A 201 1.34 0.59 19.38
CA GLY A 201 2.08 0.59 20.64
C GLY A 201 3.25 -0.41 20.65
N HIS A 202 3.07 -1.59 20.06
CA HIS A 202 4.14 -2.59 19.93
C HIS A 202 5.37 -2.01 19.19
N PHE A 203 5.16 -1.33 18.06
CA PHE A 203 6.28 -0.78 17.27
C PHE A 203 6.88 0.49 17.87
N LYS A 204 6.12 1.27 18.64
CA LYS A 204 6.59 2.55 19.20
C LYS A 204 7.13 2.48 20.62
N LYS A 205 6.64 1.53 21.44
CA LYS A 205 6.98 1.42 22.87
C LYS A 205 7.81 0.19 23.22
N ASN A 206 7.71 -0.89 22.41
CA ASN A 206 8.40 -2.13 22.67
C ASN A 206 9.77 -2.15 21.97
N ASN A 207 10.84 -2.46 22.71
CA ASN A 207 12.21 -2.52 22.19
C ASN A 207 12.38 -3.49 20.99
N LYS A 208 11.62 -4.59 20.93
CA LYS A 208 11.64 -5.54 19.81
C LYS A 208 10.94 -4.94 18.59
N GLY A 209 9.77 -4.37 18.78
CA GLY A 209 9.02 -3.70 17.72
C GLY A 209 9.78 -2.50 17.15
N GLU A 210 10.36 -1.65 18.01
CA GLU A 210 11.22 -0.51 17.60
C GLU A 210 12.40 -0.97 16.74
N ARG A 211 13.04 -2.10 17.11
CA ARG A 211 14.14 -2.67 16.31
C ARG A 211 13.65 -3.16 14.94
N ASN A 212 12.56 -3.90 14.90
CA ASN A 212 11.99 -4.39 13.65
C ASN A 212 11.63 -3.22 12.71
N MET A 213 10.98 -2.19 13.26
CA MET A 213 10.64 -0.98 12.50
C MET A 213 11.89 -0.23 12.01
N SER A 214 12.92 -0.17 12.83
CA SER A 214 14.21 0.44 12.45
C SER A 214 14.88 -0.31 11.30
N SER A 215 14.82 -1.64 11.27
CA SER A 215 15.33 -2.46 10.17
C SER A 215 14.52 -2.24 8.91
N ALA A 216 13.19 -2.26 8.99
CA ALA A 216 12.31 -1.98 7.85
C ALA A 216 12.56 -0.59 7.25
N LEU A 217 12.81 0.43 8.08
CA LEU A 217 13.18 1.76 7.60
C LEU A 217 14.55 1.77 6.88
N ASP A 218 15.53 0.97 7.35
CA ASP A 218 16.81 0.87 6.65
C ASP A 218 16.67 0.19 5.30
N GLU A 219 15.86 -0.87 5.22
CA GLU A 219 15.54 -1.59 3.98
C GLU A 219 14.86 -0.65 2.97
N LEU A 220 13.83 0.09 3.38
CA LEU A 220 13.14 1.05 2.52
C LEU A 220 14.09 2.13 1.98
N ILE A 221 14.93 2.71 2.85
CA ILE A 221 15.91 3.73 2.44
C ILE A 221 16.89 3.16 1.40
N GLU A 222 17.29 1.90 1.54
CA GLU A 222 18.20 1.29 0.58
C GLU A 222 17.50 0.91 -0.73
N GLU A 223 16.23 0.50 -0.68
CA GLU A 223 15.39 0.30 -1.85
C GLU A 223 15.20 1.60 -2.64
N GLU A 224 14.81 2.69 -1.97
CA GLU A 224 14.68 4.01 -2.61
C GLU A 224 15.98 4.47 -3.26
N ARG A 225 17.10 4.33 -2.58
CA ARG A 225 18.43 4.65 -3.13
C ARG A 225 18.77 3.80 -4.36
N THR A 226 18.39 2.53 -4.32
CA THR A 226 18.63 1.61 -5.43
C THR A 226 17.79 2.00 -6.64
N GLU A 227 16.52 2.35 -6.44
CA GLU A 227 15.67 2.85 -7.53
C GLU A 227 16.14 4.20 -8.09
N GLU A 228 16.57 5.13 -7.25
CA GLU A 228 17.20 6.39 -7.70
C GLU A 228 18.45 6.13 -8.56
N ARG A 229 19.30 5.18 -8.15
CA ARG A 229 20.47 4.75 -8.93
C ARG A 229 20.07 4.14 -10.28
N LYS A 230 19.02 3.30 -10.31
CA LYS A 230 18.49 2.70 -11.54
C LYS A 230 17.94 3.76 -12.49
N GLU A 231 17.16 4.71 -11.98
CA GLU A 231 16.65 5.83 -12.79
C GLU A 231 17.77 6.73 -13.32
N SER A 232 18.81 6.96 -12.52
CA SER A 232 20.00 7.67 -12.96
C SER A 232 20.74 6.91 -14.07
N ALA A 233 20.93 5.58 -13.89
CA ALA A 233 21.56 4.72 -14.91
C ALA A 233 20.75 4.70 -16.21
N LYS A 234 19.42 4.59 -16.16
CA LYS A 234 18.55 4.67 -17.34
C LYS A 234 18.72 5.99 -18.10
N ARG A 235 18.80 7.11 -17.38
CA ARG A 235 19.05 8.43 -18.00
C ARG A 235 20.43 8.50 -18.65
N MET A 236 21.47 7.94 -18.02
CA MET A 236 22.82 7.88 -18.56
C MET A 236 22.87 7.02 -19.84
N LEU A 237 22.25 5.83 -19.81
CA LEU A 237 22.15 4.93 -20.97
C LEU A 237 21.41 5.59 -22.13
N LYS A 238 20.30 6.29 -21.87
CA LYS A 238 19.52 7.00 -22.89
C LYS A 238 20.32 8.14 -23.56
N ASN A 239 21.26 8.75 -22.83
CA ASN A 239 22.11 9.81 -23.35
C ASN A 239 23.19 9.28 -24.33
N GLY A 240 23.52 7.98 -24.28
CA GLY A 240 24.38 7.28 -25.23
C GLY A 240 25.86 7.70 -25.26
N LYS A 241 26.29 8.54 -24.29
CA LYS A 241 27.65 9.08 -24.24
C LYS A 241 28.63 8.25 -23.40
N LEU A 242 28.10 7.36 -22.56
CA LEU A 242 28.85 6.57 -21.62
C LEU A 242 28.77 5.08 -21.98
N SER A 243 29.83 4.35 -21.79
CA SER A 243 29.85 2.90 -21.87
C SER A 243 29.09 2.29 -20.71
N ILE A 244 28.64 1.02 -20.83
CA ILE A 244 27.94 0.28 -19.77
C ILE A 244 28.79 0.24 -18.47
N SER A 245 30.11 0.11 -18.61
CA SER A 245 31.02 0.10 -17.46
C SER A 245 31.09 1.46 -16.74
N GLU A 246 31.15 2.56 -17.50
CA GLU A 246 31.12 3.90 -16.91
C GLU A 246 29.77 4.22 -16.26
N VAL A 247 28.65 3.77 -16.86
CA VAL A 247 27.34 3.90 -16.23
C VAL A 247 27.28 3.13 -14.91
N ALA A 248 27.85 1.93 -14.85
CA ALA A 248 27.91 1.15 -13.59
C ALA A 248 28.73 1.89 -12.52
N GLU A 249 29.88 2.43 -12.87
CA GLU A 249 30.74 3.20 -11.98
C GLU A 249 30.03 4.46 -11.44
N TYR A 250 29.41 5.26 -12.33
CA TYR A 250 28.79 6.52 -11.93
C TYR A 250 27.45 6.36 -11.21
N SER A 251 26.68 5.32 -11.54
CA SER A 251 25.41 5.05 -10.85
C SER A 251 25.60 4.30 -9.53
N GLY A 252 26.76 3.64 -9.35
CA GLY A 252 27.03 2.76 -8.21
C GLY A 252 26.23 1.46 -8.24
N LEU A 253 25.67 1.07 -9.41
CA LEU A 253 25.00 -0.21 -9.62
C LEU A 253 26.01 -1.28 -10.08
N PRO A 254 25.74 -2.57 -9.75
CA PRO A 254 26.50 -3.68 -10.32
C PRO A 254 26.41 -3.67 -11.86
N LEU A 255 27.51 -4.03 -12.53
CA LEU A 255 27.58 -4.09 -14.00
C LEU A 255 26.47 -4.96 -14.60
N THR A 256 26.15 -6.06 -13.96
CA THR A 256 25.06 -6.98 -14.38
C THR A 256 23.69 -6.33 -14.38
N GLU A 257 23.41 -5.44 -13.42
CA GLU A 257 22.17 -4.69 -13.37
C GLU A 257 22.09 -3.65 -14.49
N VAL A 258 23.19 -2.92 -14.75
CA VAL A 258 23.24 -1.96 -15.84
C VAL A 258 23.09 -2.65 -17.20
N GLN A 259 23.65 -3.85 -17.38
CA GLN A 259 23.47 -4.67 -18.59
C GLN A 259 22.00 -5.05 -18.81
N LYS A 260 21.27 -5.43 -17.76
CA LYS A 260 19.82 -5.71 -17.83
C LYS A 260 19.04 -4.44 -18.22
N LEU A 261 19.35 -3.31 -17.58
CA LEU A 261 18.71 -2.03 -17.92
C LEU A 261 18.96 -1.61 -19.37
N ALA A 262 20.17 -1.88 -19.90
CA ALA A 262 20.54 -1.59 -21.29
C ALA A 262 19.84 -2.50 -22.30
N SER A 263 19.57 -3.76 -21.93
CA SER A 263 18.88 -4.74 -22.78
C SER A 263 17.35 -4.62 -22.77
N GLY A 264 16.78 -3.72 -21.97
CA GLY A 264 15.33 -3.53 -21.85
C GLY A 264 14.58 -4.72 -21.23
N LYS A 265 15.28 -5.55 -20.47
CA LYS A 265 14.72 -6.72 -19.77
C LYS A 265 14.61 -6.46 -18.27
#